data_a4e7cd6ff80ae0af4c5be43028969cb4
#
_entry.id   a4e7cd6ff80ae0af4c5be43028969cb4
#
_cell.length_a   1.000
_cell.length_b   1.000
_cell.length_c   1.000
_cell.angle_alpha   90.00
_cell.angle_beta   90.00
_cell.angle_gamma   90.00
#
_symmetry.space_group_name_H-M   'P 1'
#
loop_
_entity.id
_entity.type
_entity.pdbx_description
1 polymer ?
#
loop_
_entity_poly.entity_id
_entity_poly.type
_entity_poly.pdbx_seq_one_letter_code
_entity_poly.pdbx_strand_id
1 'polypeptide(L)'
;LRQINPRLVAGVKLFMGSSTGSLHVADPQALFTVFEQSRLPIMVHCEDTPMIVEAMKEHQARYGADPHVRHHAKIRSAEACLKSTKYAIELAKATQARLHVAHLTTACELELFTPNDPLITAEACLPHLLFTEADYERLGTRIKCNPSIKTAADRDALRAALTDGRIRCIGTD
;
A
#
# COMPACT_ATOMS: atom_id res chain seq x y z
N LEU A 1 1.11 -22.75 -0.09
CA LEU A 1 0.99 -22.22 1.27
C LEU A 1 0.99 -23.33 2.33
N ARG A 2 0.23 -24.42 2.14
CA ARG A 2 0.11 -25.52 3.13
C ARG A 2 1.41 -26.23 3.47
N GLN A 3 2.42 -26.20 2.60
CA GLN A 3 3.72 -26.87 2.76
C GLN A 3 4.81 -25.94 3.32
N ILE A 4 4.49 -24.66 3.55
CA ILE A 4 5.46 -23.70 4.08
C ILE A 4 5.77 -24.02 5.55
N ASN A 5 7.04 -24.15 5.88
CA ASN A 5 7.47 -24.28 7.26
C ASN A 5 7.49 -22.92 7.96
N PRO A 6 6.58 -22.67 8.93
CA PRO A 6 6.46 -21.36 9.58
C PRO A 6 7.67 -20.97 10.46
N ARG A 7 8.58 -21.93 10.73
CA ARG A 7 9.83 -21.63 11.45
C ARG A 7 10.92 -21.03 10.54
N LEU A 8 10.76 -21.18 9.21
CA LEU A 8 11.75 -20.73 8.23
C LEU A 8 11.29 -19.51 7.42
N VAL A 9 9.99 -19.16 7.49
CA VAL A 9 9.37 -18.10 6.68
C VAL A 9 8.58 -17.15 7.59
N ALA A 10 8.88 -15.87 7.53
CA ALA A 10 8.25 -14.85 8.36
C ALA A 10 6.80 -14.55 7.96
N GLY A 11 6.48 -14.59 6.67
CA GLY A 11 5.16 -14.26 6.14
C GLY A 11 5.06 -14.49 4.64
N VAL A 12 3.89 -14.17 4.08
CA VAL A 12 3.59 -14.22 2.65
C VAL A 12 3.54 -12.79 2.13
N LYS A 13 4.39 -12.42 1.18
CA LYS A 13 4.27 -11.13 0.47
C LYS A 13 3.33 -11.29 -0.70
N LEU A 14 2.35 -10.38 -0.79
CA LEU A 14 1.34 -10.38 -1.83
C LEU A 14 1.22 -8.98 -2.45
N PHE A 15 1.20 -8.91 -3.76
CA PHE A 15 0.92 -7.69 -4.51
C PHE A 15 -0.54 -7.75 -4.99
N MET A 16 -1.40 -6.96 -4.37
CA MET A 16 -2.82 -6.86 -4.71
C MET A 16 -3.03 -5.77 -5.78
N GLY A 17 -2.49 -6.01 -6.97
CA GLY A 17 -2.52 -5.03 -8.05
C GLY A 17 -1.12 -4.62 -8.50
N SER A 18 -0.91 -3.34 -8.79
CA SER A 18 0.27 -2.79 -9.43
C SER A 18 1.60 -3.26 -8.84
N SER A 19 2.27 -4.16 -9.53
CA SER A 19 3.66 -4.54 -9.26
C SER A 19 4.52 -4.31 -10.50
N THR A 20 5.82 -4.13 -10.30
CA THR A 20 6.79 -4.17 -11.40
C THR A 20 6.97 -5.62 -11.82
N GLY A 21 6.29 -6.04 -12.90
CA GLY A 21 6.35 -7.40 -13.44
C GLY A 21 5.06 -8.20 -13.26
N SER A 22 5.17 -9.55 -13.34
CA SER A 22 4.03 -10.49 -13.37
C SER A 22 3.62 -11.05 -12.01
N LEU A 23 4.12 -10.51 -10.91
CA LEU A 23 3.91 -11.04 -9.54
C LEU A 23 2.61 -10.59 -8.87
N HIS A 24 1.74 -9.83 -9.56
CA HIS A 24 0.47 -9.39 -8.99
C HIS A 24 -0.58 -10.50 -9.04
N VAL A 25 -1.41 -10.56 -8.01
CA VAL A 25 -2.58 -11.43 -7.94
C VAL A 25 -3.82 -10.54 -8.03
N ALA A 26 -4.52 -10.60 -9.17
CA ALA A 26 -5.71 -9.79 -9.43
C ALA A 26 -7.01 -10.62 -9.38
N ASP A 27 -6.92 -11.95 -9.47
CA ASP A 27 -8.10 -12.82 -9.40
C ASP A 27 -8.67 -12.87 -7.98
N PRO A 28 -9.94 -12.44 -7.76
CA PRO A 28 -10.56 -12.41 -6.45
C PRO A 28 -10.61 -13.77 -5.75
N GLN A 29 -10.82 -14.86 -6.52
CA GLN A 29 -10.88 -16.20 -5.95
C GLN A 29 -9.50 -16.68 -5.48
N ALA A 30 -8.45 -16.37 -6.24
CA ALA A 30 -7.07 -16.66 -5.85
C ALA A 30 -6.68 -15.86 -4.60
N LEU A 31 -7.03 -14.57 -4.55
CA LEU A 31 -6.83 -13.73 -3.35
C LEU A 31 -7.52 -14.32 -2.13
N PHE A 32 -8.81 -14.61 -2.22
CA PHE A 32 -9.56 -15.22 -1.13
C PHE A 32 -8.91 -16.52 -0.65
N THR A 33 -8.50 -17.40 -1.58
CA THR A 33 -7.83 -18.67 -1.26
C THR A 33 -6.50 -18.46 -0.54
N VAL A 34 -5.71 -17.45 -0.93
CA VAL A 34 -4.45 -17.09 -0.23
C VAL A 34 -4.73 -16.68 1.20
N PHE A 35 -5.72 -15.80 1.43
CA PHE A 35 -6.09 -15.34 2.76
C PHE A 35 -6.64 -16.48 3.62
N GLU A 36 -7.55 -17.29 3.09
CA GLU A 36 -8.15 -18.42 3.81
C GLU A 36 -7.13 -19.49 4.21
N GLN A 37 -6.15 -19.77 3.35
CA GLN A 37 -5.22 -20.88 3.58
C GLN A 37 -3.91 -20.47 4.25
N SER A 38 -3.62 -19.19 4.40
CA SER A 38 -2.38 -18.76 5.02
C SER A 38 -2.42 -18.90 6.54
N ARG A 39 -1.45 -19.63 7.08
CA ARG A 39 -1.18 -19.70 8.53
C ARG A 39 -0.17 -18.64 8.99
N LEU A 40 0.45 -17.95 8.03
CA LEU A 40 1.46 -16.91 8.25
C LEU A 40 0.83 -15.53 8.07
N PRO A 41 1.42 -14.47 8.62
CA PRO A 41 1.03 -13.11 8.29
C PRO A 41 1.12 -12.87 6.78
N ILE A 42 0.12 -12.19 6.23
CA ILE A 42 0.10 -11.78 4.82
C ILE A 42 0.47 -10.31 4.78
N MET A 43 1.62 -9.98 4.22
CA MET A 43 2.03 -8.61 3.94
C MET A 43 1.57 -8.23 2.54
N VAL A 44 0.84 -7.13 2.42
CA VAL A 44 0.26 -6.69 1.14
C VAL A 44 0.79 -5.33 0.70
N HIS A 45 1.05 -5.21 -0.60
CA HIS A 45 1.13 -3.93 -1.29
C HIS A 45 -0.26 -3.60 -1.83
N CYS A 46 -0.81 -2.46 -1.44
CA CYS A 46 -2.18 -2.07 -1.72
C CYS A 46 -2.25 -0.85 -2.64
N GLU A 47 -2.46 -1.08 -3.93
CA GLU A 47 -2.79 -0.05 -4.92
C GLU A 47 -3.72 -0.65 -5.98
N ASP A 48 -4.81 0.06 -6.34
CA ASP A 48 -5.77 -0.40 -7.35
C ASP A 48 -5.22 -0.16 -8.76
N THR A 49 -4.81 -1.24 -9.43
CA THR A 49 -4.21 -1.17 -10.78
C THR A 49 -5.12 -0.54 -11.82
N PRO A 50 -6.43 -0.87 -11.91
CA PRO A 50 -7.32 -0.21 -12.87
C PRO A 50 -7.33 1.30 -12.74
N MET A 51 -7.42 1.83 -11.52
CA MET A 51 -7.39 3.28 -11.27
C MET A 51 -6.06 3.91 -11.69
N ILE A 52 -4.94 3.25 -11.39
CA ILE A 52 -3.61 3.75 -11.78
C ILE A 52 -3.45 3.77 -13.30
N VAL A 53 -3.88 2.70 -13.97
CA VAL A 53 -3.79 2.61 -15.44
C VAL A 53 -4.63 3.69 -16.11
N GLU A 54 -5.84 3.94 -15.63
CA GLU A 54 -6.71 4.98 -16.17
C GLU A 54 -6.10 6.37 -15.93
N ALA A 55 -5.69 6.67 -14.72
CA ALA A 55 -5.03 7.94 -14.41
C ALA A 55 -3.73 8.15 -15.21
N MET A 56 -2.97 7.07 -15.45
CA MET A 56 -1.78 7.15 -16.31
C MET A 56 -2.15 7.51 -17.75
N LYS A 57 -3.18 6.88 -18.34
CA LYS A 57 -3.65 7.19 -19.69
C LYS A 57 -4.11 8.65 -19.82
N GLU A 58 -4.88 9.14 -18.84
CA GLU A 58 -5.31 10.54 -18.80
C GLU A 58 -4.12 11.51 -18.76
N HIS A 59 -3.12 11.20 -17.92
CA HIS A 59 -1.91 12.04 -17.82
C HIS A 59 -1.06 11.95 -19.09
N GLN A 60 -0.95 10.79 -19.71
CA GLN A 60 -0.24 10.63 -20.98
C GLN A 60 -0.94 11.39 -22.12
N ALA A 61 -2.26 11.36 -22.18
CA ALA A 61 -3.02 12.12 -23.16
C ALA A 61 -2.82 13.65 -23.02
N ARG A 62 -2.65 14.12 -21.77
CA ARG A 62 -2.51 15.55 -21.46
C ARG A 62 -1.08 16.07 -21.50
N TYR A 63 -0.11 15.27 -21.10
CA TYR A 63 1.28 15.69 -20.83
C TYR A 63 2.32 14.95 -21.66
N GLY A 64 1.90 14.05 -22.57
CA GLY A 64 2.80 13.24 -23.38
C GLY A 64 3.11 11.87 -22.78
N ALA A 65 3.83 11.03 -23.52
CA ALA A 65 4.06 9.63 -23.21
C ALA A 65 4.75 9.37 -21.85
N ASP A 66 5.55 10.33 -21.38
CA ASP A 66 6.25 10.24 -20.08
C ASP A 66 5.89 11.48 -19.23
N PRO A 67 4.76 11.44 -18.49
CA PRO A 67 4.36 12.54 -17.63
C PRO A 67 5.41 12.84 -16.55
N HIS A 68 5.72 14.12 -16.35
CA HIS A 68 6.70 14.55 -15.36
C HIS A 68 6.37 13.98 -13.96
N VAL A 69 7.40 13.66 -13.19
CA VAL A 69 7.29 12.98 -11.87
C VAL A 69 6.39 13.70 -10.85
N ARG A 70 6.21 15.02 -10.96
CA ARG A 70 5.25 15.78 -10.13
C ARG A 70 3.81 15.27 -10.23
N HIS A 71 3.48 14.54 -11.30
CA HIS A 71 2.16 13.92 -11.48
C HIS A 71 2.05 12.54 -10.81
N HIS A 72 3.15 12.01 -10.27
CA HIS A 72 3.19 10.66 -9.72
C HIS A 72 2.15 10.43 -8.61
N ALA A 73 1.97 11.42 -7.71
CA ALA A 73 0.98 11.35 -6.64
C ALA A 73 -0.49 11.37 -7.16
N LYS A 74 -0.74 11.99 -8.31
CA LYS A 74 -2.07 12.00 -8.93
C LYS A 74 -2.35 10.71 -9.70
N ILE A 75 -1.34 10.14 -10.34
CA ILE A 75 -1.44 8.87 -11.06
C ILE A 75 -1.63 7.71 -10.07
N ARG A 76 -0.84 7.69 -9.00
CA ARG A 76 -0.95 6.71 -7.91
C ARG A 76 -1.64 7.37 -6.71
N SER A 77 -2.93 7.60 -6.86
CA SER A 77 -3.72 8.45 -5.97
C SER A 77 -3.99 7.82 -4.59
N ALA A 78 -4.43 8.65 -3.65
CA ALA A 78 -4.87 8.21 -2.32
C ALA A 78 -6.07 7.26 -2.42
N GLU A 79 -6.97 7.52 -3.36
CA GLU A 79 -8.17 6.70 -3.60
C GLU A 79 -7.81 5.29 -4.09
N ALA A 80 -6.76 5.16 -4.92
CA ALA A 80 -6.28 3.86 -5.38
C ALA A 80 -5.69 3.04 -4.21
N CYS A 81 -4.97 3.68 -3.29
CA CYS A 81 -4.48 3.04 -2.07
C CYS A 81 -5.67 2.63 -1.16
N LEU A 82 -6.56 3.57 -0.85
CA LEU A 82 -7.72 3.35 0.02
C LEU A 82 -8.59 2.17 -0.45
N LYS A 83 -8.91 2.12 -1.75
CA LYS A 83 -9.74 1.07 -2.34
C LYS A 83 -9.10 -0.31 -2.17
N SER A 84 -7.81 -0.44 -2.46
CA SER A 84 -7.07 -1.70 -2.35
C SER A 84 -6.90 -2.12 -0.88
N THR A 85 -6.54 -1.18 0.01
CA THR A 85 -6.39 -1.44 1.45
C THR A 85 -7.71 -1.87 2.08
N LYS A 86 -8.83 -1.23 1.73
CA LYS A 86 -10.16 -1.62 2.20
C LYS A 86 -10.48 -3.06 1.81
N TYR A 87 -10.25 -3.43 0.56
CA TYR A 87 -10.47 -4.78 0.08
C TYR A 87 -9.59 -5.83 0.79
N ALA A 88 -8.31 -5.52 1.04
CA ALA A 88 -7.42 -6.40 1.79
C ALA A 88 -7.93 -6.64 3.22
N ILE A 89 -8.41 -5.58 3.89
CA ILE A 89 -8.99 -5.66 5.24
C ILE A 89 -10.29 -6.48 5.23
N GLU A 90 -11.14 -6.32 4.23
CA GLU A 90 -12.37 -7.12 4.07
C GLU A 90 -12.04 -8.61 3.93
N LEU A 91 -11.05 -8.97 3.10
CA LEU A 91 -10.57 -10.34 2.97
C LEU A 91 -10.03 -10.89 4.29
N ALA A 92 -9.19 -10.12 4.99
CA ALA A 92 -8.61 -10.53 6.27
C ALA A 92 -9.69 -10.78 7.33
N LYS A 93 -10.69 -9.90 7.42
CA LYS A 93 -11.85 -10.08 8.34
C LYS A 93 -12.69 -11.30 8.00
N ALA A 94 -12.97 -11.52 6.71
CA ALA A 94 -13.76 -12.67 6.26
C ALA A 94 -13.08 -14.01 6.53
N THR A 95 -11.75 -14.06 6.45
CA THR A 95 -10.96 -15.29 6.59
C THR A 95 -10.27 -15.44 7.95
N GLN A 96 -10.34 -14.41 8.81
CA GLN A 96 -9.59 -14.31 10.07
C GLN A 96 -8.06 -14.41 9.88
N ALA A 97 -7.57 -13.99 8.71
CA ALA A 97 -6.15 -13.98 8.39
C ALA A 97 -5.43 -12.83 9.10
N ARG A 98 -4.16 -13.04 9.44
CA ARG A 98 -3.29 -11.99 9.93
C ARG A 98 -2.81 -11.15 8.74
N LEU A 99 -3.20 -9.88 8.71
CA LEU A 99 -2.86 -8.93 7.65
C LEU A 99 -1.84 -7.90 8.15
N HIS A 100 -0.86 -7.62 7.31
CA HIS A 100 0.03 -6.47 7.46
C HIS A 100 0.03 -5.64 6.18
N VAL A 101 -0.45 -4.40 6.25
CA VAL A 101 -0.42 -3.48 5.11
C VAL A 101 0.93 -2.78 5.11
N ALA A 102 1.72 -3.05 4.07
CA ALA A 102 3.04 -2.44 3.89
C ALA A 102 2.91 -0.97 3.48
N HIS A 103 3.92 -0.16 3.86
CA HIS A 103 4.11 1.23 3.40
C HIS A 103 2.80 2.05 3.26
N LEU A 104 1.99 2.10 4.32
CA LEU A 104 0.78 2.93 4.36
C LEU A 104 1.12 4.40 4.08
N THR A 105 0.34 5.08 3.23
CA THR A 105 0.75 6.40 2.71
C THR A 105 -0.27 7.51 2.89
N THR A 106 -1.49 7.22 3.33
CA THR A 106 -2.57 8.21 3.33
C THR A 106 -3.31 8.31 4.66
N ALA A 107 -3.79 9.51 4.98
CA ALA A 107 -4.64 9.75 6.14
C ALA A 107 -5.97 8.98 6.05
N CYS A 108 -6.56 8.87 4.86
CA CYS A 108 -7.83 8.18 4.68
C CYS A 108 -7.71 6.65 4.89
N GLU A 109 -6.56 6.05 4.59
CA GLU A 109 -6.33 4.64 4.91
C GLU A 109 -6.25 4.40 6.42
N LEU A 110 -5.71 5.36 7.20
CA LEU A 110 -5.59 5.23 8.66
C LEU A 110 -6.94 5.05 9.37
N GLU A 111 -8.03 5.55 8.78
CA GLU A 111 -9.39 5.38 9.32
C GLU A 111 -9.87 3.93 9.29
N LEU A 112 -9.19 3.06 8.54
CA LEU A 112 -9.50 1.64 8.46
C LEU A 112 -8.84 0.81 9.58
N PHE A 113 -7.89 1.39 10.33
CA PHE A 113 -7.11 0.70 11.34
C PHE A 113 -7.55 1.03 12.75
N THR A 114 -7.75 -0.01 13.54
CA THR A 114 -7.99 0.10 14.99
C THR A 114 -6.66 0.06 15.73
N PRO A 115 -6.42 0.97 16.70
CA PRO A 115 -5.21 0.92 17.50
C PRO A 115 -4.98 -0.45 18.15
N ASN A 116 -3.76 -0.96 18.01
CA ASN A 116 -3.33 -2.22 18.61
C ASN A 116 -4.13 -3.48 18.18
N ASP A 117 -4.75 -3.46 17.00
CA ASP A 117 -5.42 -4.65 16.45
C ASP A 117 -4.41 -5.80 16.32
N PRO A 118 -4.67 -6.99 16.89
CA PRO A 118 -3.75 -8.12 16.83
C PRO A 118 -3.68 -8.81 15.48
N LEU A 119 -4.69 -8.64 14.63
CA LEU A 119 -4.81 -9.32 13.33
C LEU A 119 -4.49 -8.41 12.15
N ILE A 120 -4.87 -7.13 12.23
CA ILE A 120 -4.73 -6.18 11.12
C ILE A 120 -3.79 -5.07 11.55
N THR A 121 -2.62 -5.03 10.92
CA THR A 121 -1.54 -4.10 11.24
C THR A 121 -1.05 -3.36 10.01
N ALA A 122 -0.38 -2.23 10.20
CA ALA A 122 0.26 -1.47 9.13
C ALA A 122 1.67 -1.01 9.52
N GLU A 123 2.48 -0.74 8.52
CA GLU A 123 3.75 -0.02 8.65
C GLU A 123 3.72 1.29 7.87
N ALA A 124 4.52 2.27 8.28
CA ALA A 124 4.89 3.41 7.45
C ALA A 124 6.36 3.32 7.05
N CYS A 125 6.69 3.78 5.84
CA CYS A 125 8.07 3.80 5.38
C CYS A 125 8.67 5.21 5.45
N LEU A 126 9.97 5.29 5.65
CA LEU A 126 10.70 6.55 5.83
C LEU A 126 10.39 7.62 4.77
N PRO A 127 10.32 7.31 3.46
CA PRO A 127 9.99 8.31 2.47
C PRO A 127 8.66 9.02 2.71
N HIS A 128 7.63 8.26 3.11
CA HIS A 128 6.27 8.77 3.38
C HIS A 128 6.18 9.57 4.69
N LEU A 129 7.10 9.32 5.62
CA LEU A 129 7.20 10.08 6.88
C LEU A 129 8.02 11.37 6.73
N LEU A 130 8.84 11.51 5.68
CA LEU A 130 9.76 12.64 5.50
C LEU A 130 9.29 13.62 4.43
N PHE A 131 8.91 13.11 3.25
CA PHE A 131 8.63 13.92 2.08
C PHE A 131 7.13 14.18 1.89
N THR A 132 6.83 15.15 1.04
CA THR A 132 5.49 15.49 0.55
C THR A 132 5.49 15.53 -0.97
N GLU A 133 4.32 15.52 -1.61
CA GLU A 133 4.20 15.62 -3.07
C GLU A 133 4.83 16.90 -3.64
N ALA A 134 4.92 17.98 -2.84
CA ALA A 134 5.58 19.22 -3.24
C ALA A 134 7.10 19.04 -3.45
N ASP A 135 7.71 18.06 -2.77
CA ASP A 135 9.15 17.81 -2.90
C ASP A 135 9.53 17.21 -4.26
N TYR A 136 8.56 16.70 -5.06
CA TYR A 136 8.83 16.24 -6.42
C TYR A 136 9.39 17.35 -7.31
N GLU A 137 9.04 18.62 -7.10
CA GLU A 137 9.59 19.75 -7.86
C GLU A 137 11.10 19.91 -7.63
N ARG A 138 11.56 19.71 -6.41
CA ARG A 138 12.95 19.90 -6.01
C ARG A 138 13.79 18.65 -6.15
N LEU A 139 13.24 17.49 -5.80
CA LEU A 139 13.99 16.23 -5.69
C LEU A 139 13.78 15.32 -6.92
N GLY A 140 12.73 15.56 -7.69
CA GLY A 140 12.44 14.80 -8.90
C GLY A 140 12.26 13.30 -8.62
N THR A 141 12.86 12.48 -9.48
CA THR A 141 12.75 11.02 -9.40
C THR A 141 13.49 10.39 -8.22
N ARG A 142 14.32 11.16 -7.49
CA ARG A 142 15.04 10.64 -6.31
C ARG A 142 14.13 10.21 -5.16
N ILE A 143 12.90 10.73 -5.12
CA ILE A 143 11.89 10.34 -4.13
C ILE A 143 10.72 9.57 -4.75
N LYS A 144 10.87 9.11 -6.01
CA LYS A 144 9.82 8.34 -6.68
C LYS A 144 9.78 6.92 -6.11
N CYS A 145 8.71 6.59 -5.41
CA CYS A 145 8.43 5.27 -4.85
C CYS A 145 6.98 4.86 -5.10
N ASN A 146 6.63 3.63 -4.82
CA ASN A 146 5.31 3.06 -4.94
C ASN A 146 4.91 2.37 -3.62
N PRO A 147 3.85 2.84 -2.95
CA PRO A 147 2.96 3.94 -3.32
C PRO A 147 3.69 5.29 -3.37
N SER A 148 3.11 6.25 -4.10
CA SER A 148 3.70 7.59 -4.25
C SER A 148 3.71 8.38 -2.95
N ILE A 149 4.62 9.33 -2.81
CA ILE A 149 4.59 10.34 -1.74
C ILE A 149 3.32 11.19 -1.91
N LYS A 150 2.63 11.45 -0.82
CA LYS A 150 1.34 12.13 -0.78
C LYS A 150 1.45 13.56 -0.20
N THR A 151 0.33 14.09 0.26
CA THR A 151 0.24 15.45 0.80
C THR A 151 0.96 15.61 2.14
N ALA A 152 1.19 16.86 2.55
CA ALA A 152 1.70 17.15 3.89
C ALA A 152 0.74 16.67 5.00
N ALA A 153 -0.57 16.75 4.77
CA ALA A 153 -1.58 16.26 5.71
C ALA A 153 -1.48 14.74 5.88
N ASP A 154 -1.25 13.98 4.80
CA ASP A 154 -1.06 12.53 4.86
C ASP A 154 0.20 12.18 5.66
N ARG A 155 1.32 12.83 5.38
CA ARG A 155 2.57 12.64 6.12
C ARG A 155 2.40 12.89 7.62
N ASP A 156 1.74 13.99 7.98
CA ASP A 156 1.57 14.39 9.38
C ASP A 156 0.60 13.44 10.11
N ALA A 157 -0.44 12.94 9.42
CA ALA A 157 -1.32 11.90 9.93
C ALA A 157 -0.57 10.57 10.17
N LEU A 158 0.31 10.15 9.25
CA LEU A 158 1.14 8.96 9.43
C LEU A 158 2.06 9.08 10.67
N ARG A 159 2.68 10.26 10.85
CA ARG A 159 3.51 10.52 12.03
C ARG A 159 2.72 10.44 13.35
N ALA A 160 1.52 10.99 13.39
CA ALA A 160 0.63 10.87 14.54
C ALA A 160 0.25 9.42 14.82
N ALA A 161 -0.03 8.64 13.77
CA ALA A 161 -0.43 7.24 13.86
C ALA A 161 0.67 6.30 14.41
N LEU A 162 1.94 6.71 14.39
CA LEU A 162 3.03 5.97 15.04
C LEU A 162 2.91 5.98 16.58
N THR A 163 2.23 6.98 17.13
CA THR A 163 2.11 7.14 18.59
C THR A 163 0.74 6.75 19.13
N ASP A 164 -0.30 6.71 18.28
CA ASP A 164 -1.66 6.34 18.69
C ASP A 164 -1.96 4.83 18.53
N GLY A 165 -0.99 4.05 18.01
CA GLY A 165 -1.09 2.60 17.90
C GLY A 165 -1.74 2.07 16.63
N ARG A 166 -2.13 2.91 15.68
CA ARG A 166 -2.65 2.49 14.36
C ARG A 166 -1.55 1.97 13.44
N ILE A 167 -0.35 2.57 13.51
CA ILE A 167 0.84 2.05 12.82
C ILE A 167 1.75 1.36 13.85
N ARG A 168 2.13 0.11 13.58
CA ARG A 168 2.86 -0.76 14.51
C ARG A 168 4.37 -0.73 14.32
N CYS A 169 4.86 -0.39 13.14
CA CYS A 169 6.28 -0.40 12.84
C CYS A 169 6.65 0.58 11.72
N ILE A 170 7.93 0.82 11.59
CA ILE A 170 8.53 1.59 10.49
C ILE A 170 9.29 0.60 9.62
N GLY A 171 9.02 0.62 8.31
CA GLY A 171 9.76 -0.11 7.30
C GLY A 171 10.72 0.78 6.53
N THR A 172 11.63 0.18 5.81
CA THR A 172 12.54 0.89 4.89
C THR A 172 12.11 0.76 3.43
N ASP A 173 11.38 -0.30 3.13
CA ASP A 173 10.92 -0.76 1.82
C ASP A 173 12.03 -1.16 0.83
#